data_f66d3cb798a537dd7f9691d4e531ff2a
#
_entry.id   f66d3cb798a537dd7f9691d4e531ff2a
#
_cell.length_a   1.000
_cell.length_b   1.000
_cell.length_c   1.000
_cell.angle_alpha   90.00
_cell.angle_beta   90.00
_cell.angle_gamma   90.00
#
_symmetry.space_group_name_H-M   'P 1'
#
loop_
_entity.id
_entity.type
_entity.pdbx_description
1 polymer ?
#
loop_
_entity_poly.entity_id
_entity_poly.type
_entity_poly.pdbx_seq_one_letter_code
_entity_poly.pdbx_strand_id
1 'polypeptide(L)'
;MGKGFRIIKFKNEKPVFEVKDISKSFSGRQILKKLSLKVNPGECVGILGANGAGKSTLFSIAIGEQNPDQGKIYLNGKAIHEVPIHLRSKEGLGYLPQHRSVFNLSVVDNLLAIAQISIKDPKEQKNTVEKLLNEWNLQHLRN
;
A
#
# COMPACT_ATOMS: atom_id res chain seq x y z
N MET A 1 4.83 -10.55 35.08
CA MET A 1 4.45 -9.12 34.96
C MET A 1 4.44 -8.76 33.47
N GLY A 2 3.27 -8.79 32.84
CA GLY A 2 3.09 -8.54 31.41
C GLY A 2 3.21 -7.05 31.13
N LYS A 3 4.14 -6.66 30.26
CA LYS A 3 4.17 -5.29 29.72
C LYS A 3 3.05 -5.17 28.71
N GLY A 4 1.91 -4.60 29.15
CA GLY A 4 0.78 -4.30 28.28
C GLY A 4 1.18 -3.27 27.24
N PHE A 5 0.86 -3.55 25.98
CA PHE A 5 0.95 -2.58 24.90
C PHE A 5 -0.04 -1.44 25.16
N ARG A 6 0.45 -0.22 25.17
CA ARG A 6 -0.39 0.96 25.30
C ARG A 6 -0.90 1.34 23.92
N ILE A 7 -2.19 1.10 23.67
CA ILE A 7 -2.85 1.61 22.46
C ILE A 7 -3.01 3.12 22.65
N ILE A 8 -2.26 3.91 21.91
CA ILE A 8 -2.48 5.36 21.84
C ILE A 8 -3.70 5.57 20.95
N LYS A 9 -4.85 5.89 21.55
CA LYS A 9 -6.05 6.28 20.82
C LYS A 9 -5.87 7.73 20.36
N PHE A 10 -5.68 7.92 19.06
CA PHE A 10 -5.78 9.26 18.46
C PHE A 10 -7.24 9.71 18.50
N LYS A 11 -7.48 10.94 18.92
CA LYS A 11 -8.81 11.55 19.05
C LYS A 11 -9.48 11.60 17.67
N ASN A 12 -10.66 11.01 17.52
CA ASN A 12 -11.73 11.24 16.52
C ASN A 12 -11.31 11.77 15.11
N GLU A 13 -10.20 11.31 14.57
CA GLU A 13 -9.84 11.61 13.19
C GLU A 13 -10.47 10.57 12.28
N LYS A 14 -10.94 11.01 11.10
CA LYS A 14 -11.44 10.08 10.09
C LYS A 14 -10.30 9.15 9.67
N PRO A 15 -10.54 7.84 9.55
CA PRO A 15 -9.50 6.91 9.12
C PRO A 15 -8.98 7.30 7.73
N VAL A 16 -7.66 7.21 7.53
CA VAL A 16 -7.03 7.41 6.23
C VAL A 16 -7.29 6.23 5.30
N PHE A 17 -7.41 5.03 5.87
CA PHE A 17 -7.74 3.82 5.13
C PHE A 17 -8.77 3.00 5.91
N GLU A 18 -9.83 2.54 5.22
CA GLU A 18 -10.87 1.72 5.83
C GLU A 18 -11.25 0.58 4.90
N VAL A 19 -11.28 -0.61 5.45
CA VAL A 19 -11.86 -1.82 4.86
C VAL A 19 -13.15 -2.10 5.60
N LYS A 20 -14.26 -2.22 4.89
CA LYS A 20 -15.58 -2.41 5.49
C LYS A 20 -16.28 -3.63 4.93
N ASP A 21 -16.52 -4.64 5.78
CA ASP A 21 -17.26 -5.85 5.53
C ASP A 21 -16.83 -6.63 4.27
N ILE A 22 -15.51 -6.66 3.99
CA ILE A 22 -14.95 -7.34 2.84
C ILE A 22 -15.14 -8.85 2.97
N SER A 23 -15.77 -9.42 1.94
CA SER A 23 -15.88 -10.86 1.75
C SER A 23 -15.27 -11.24 0.41
N LYS A 24 -14.59 -12.41 0.37
CA LYS A 24 -13.99 -12.97 -0.85
C LYS A 24 -13.99 -14.48 -0.80
N SER A 25 -14.38 -15.09 -1.93
CA SER A 25 -14.36 -16.53 -2.12
C SER A 25 -13.62 -16.88 -3.40
N PHE A 26 -12.99 -18.06 -3.43
CA PHE A 26 -12.38 -18.65 -4.62
C PHE A 26 -12.87 -20.08 -4.76
N SER A 27 -13.38 -20.45 -5.93
CA SER A 27 -13.87 -21.82 -6.21
C SER A 27 -14.79 -22.37 -5.12
N GLY A 28 -15.71 -21.55 -4.63
CA GLY A 28 -16.66 -21.93 -3.57
C GLY A 28 -16.10 -21.89 -2.13
N ARG A 29 -14.80 -21.70 -1.95
CA ARG A 29 -14.18 -21.59 -0.62
C ARG A 29 -14.11 -20.13 -0.21
N GLN A 30 -14.76 -19.78 0.91
CA GLN A 30 -14.68 -18.44 1.48
C GLN A 30 -13.32 -18.22 2.16
N ILE A 31 -12.59 -17.19 1.70
CA ILE A 31 -11.26 -16.80 2.22
C ILE A 31 -11.39 -15.62 3.20
N LEU A 32 -12.17 -14.61 2.83
CA LEU A 32 -12.46 -13.48 3.70
C LEU A 32 -13.96 -13.45 4.02
N LYS A 33 -14.30 -13.25 5.29
CA LYS A 33 -15.68 -13.25 5.77
C LYS A 33 -15.95 -11.96 6.56
N LYS A 34 -16.61 -10.99 5.91
CA LYS A 34 -17.00 -9.69 6.51
C LYS A 34 -15.88 -9.04 7.32
N LEU A 35 -14.66 -9.04 6.76
CA LEU A 35 -13.49 -8.45 7.40
C LEU A 35 -13.58 -6.93 7.36
N SER A 36 -13.38 -6.30 8.52
CA SER A 36 -13.33 -4.85 8.63
C SER A 36 -12.09 -4.44 9.42
N LEU A 37 -11.41 -3.38 8.95
CA LEU A 37 -10.30 -2.76 9.66
C LEU A 37 -10.24 -1.26 9.30
N LYS A 38 -9.56 -0.50 10.17
CA LYS A 38 -9.33 0.94 9.97
C LYS A 38 -7.89 1.24 10.29
N VAL A 39 -7.32 2.20 9.56
CA VAL A 39 -6.01 2.79 9.82
C VAL A 39 -6.20 4.28 9.96
N ASN A 40 -5.81 4.84 11.10
CA ASN A 40 -5.89 6.27 11.38
C ASN A 40 -4.59 6.98 10.95
N PRO A 41 -4.60 8.32 10.82
CA PRO A 41 -3.38 9.08 10.54
C PRO A 41 -2.26 8.74 11.52
N GLY A 42 -1.04 8.47 11.01
CA GLY A 42 0.12 8.11 11.83
C GLY A 42 0.06 6.72 12.49
N GLU A 43 -0.96 5.92 12.21
CA GLU A 43 -1.10 4.57 12.76
C GLU A 43 -0.40 3.52 11.90
N CYS A 44 0.22 2.53 12.55
CA CYS A 44 0.74 1.33 11.91
C CYS A 44 -0.09 0.12 12.37
N VAL A 45 -0.75 -0.55 11.42
CA VAL A 45 -1.61 -1.72 11.68
C VAL A 45 -0.95 -2.98 11.15
N GLY A 46 -0.69 -3.95 12.04
CA GLY A 46 -0.17 -5.27 11.68
C GLY A 46 -1.29 -6.28 11.49
N ILE A 47 -1.23 -7.07 10.40
CA ILE A 47 -2.15 -8.17 10.13
C ILE A 47 -1.44 -9.50 10.36
N LEU A 48 -1.85 -10.22 11.40
CA LEU A 48 -1.30 -11.51 11.78
C LEU A 48 -2.28 -12.64 11.47
N GLY A 49 -1.75 -13.81 11.16
CA GLY A 49 -2.55 -15.01 10.88
C GLY A 49 -1.71 -16.10 10.22
N ALA A 50 -2.21 -17.34 10.26
CA ALA A 50 -1.58 -18.50 9.64
C ALA A 50 -1.42 -18.34 8.11
N ASN A 51 -0.58 -19.18 7.51
CA ASN A 51 -0.50 -19.26 6.05
C ASN A 51 -1.86 -19.69 5.48
N GLY A 52 -2.31 -19.03 4.41
CA GLY A 52 -3.63 -19.28 3.84
C GLY A 52 -4.80 -18.58 4.55
N ALA A 53 -4.56 -17.80 5.61
CA ALA A 53 -5.63 -17.06 6.31
C ALA A 53 -6.24 -15.87 5.53
N GLY A 54 -5.79 -15.62 4.30
CA GLY A 54 -6.34 -14.56 3.46
C GLY A 54 -5.61 -13.21 3.54
N LYS A 55 -4.46 -13.14 4.25
CA LYS A 55 -3.68 -11.89 4.35
C LYS A 55 -3.33 -11.30 2.98
N SER A 56 -2.71 -12.10 2.11
CA SER A 56 -2.34 -11.68 0.75
C SER A 56 -3.57 -11.31 -0.09
N THR A 57 -4.68 -12.05 0.06
CA THR A 57 -5.95 -11.74 -0.61
C THR A 57 -6.49 -10.37 -0.18
N LEU A 58 -6.41 -10.04 1.11
CA LEU A 58 -6.81 -8.73 1.60
C LEU A 58 -5.93 -7.61 1.01
N PHE A 59 -4.61 -7.80 0.95
CA PHE A 59 -3.70 -6.84 0.33
C PHE A 59 -3.98 -6.69 -1.18
N SER A 60 -4.16 -7.79 -1.93
CA SER A 60 -4.52 -7.73 -3.36
C SER A 60 -5.84 -6.98 -3.60
N ILE A 61 -6.82 -7.13 -2.72
CA ILE A 61 -8.07 -6.36 -2.78
C ILE A 61 -7.80 -4.89 -2.42
N ALA A 62 -6.99 -4.62 -1.39
CA ALA A 62 -6.67 -3.26 -0.96
C ALA A 62 -5.97 -2.44 -2.06
N ILE A 63 -5.05 -3.06 -2.80
CA ILE A 63 -4.33 -2.38 -3.90
C ILE A 63 -5.10 -2.37 -5.23
N GLY A 64 -6.14 -3.20 -5.38
CA GLY A 64 -6.98 -3.24 -6.58
C GLY A 64 -6.56 -4.24 -7.64
N GLU A 65 -5.74 -5.23 -7.29
CA GLU A 65 -5.48 -6.41 -8.15
C GLU A 65 -6.69 -7.32 -8.24
N GLN A 66 -7.50 -7.36 -7.17
CA GLN A 66 -8.71 -8.17 -7.08
C GLN A 66 -9.86 -7.34 -6.56
N ASN A 67 -11.06 -7.66 -7.02
CA ASN A 67 -12.27 -7.08 -6.48
C ASN A 67 -12.82 -7.95 -5.33
N PRO A 68 -13.35 -7.36 -4.26
CA PRO A 68 -14.08 -8.09 -3.26
C PRO A 68 -15.40 -8.61 -3.85
N ASP A 69 -15.94 -9.69 -3.30
CA ASP A 69 -17.29 -10.16 -3.65
C ASP A 69 -18.34 -9.30 -2.96
N GLN A 70 -18.01 -8.78 -1.75
CA GLN A 70 -18.85 -7.86 -0.98
C GLN A 70 -17.97 -6.92 -0.16
N GLY A 71 -18.57 -5.80 0.26
CA GLY A 71 -17.93 -4.81 1.09
C GLY A 71 -17.29 -3.68 0.29
N LYS A 72 -16.64 -2.74 0.97
CA LYS A 72 -16.09 -1.53 0.36
C LYS A 72 -14.74 -1.16 0.99
N ILE A 73 -13.91 -0.47 0.21
CA ILE A 73 -12.64 0.09 0.67
C ILE A 73 -12.70 1.59 0.48
N TYR A 74 -12.18 2.31 1.48
CA TYR A 74 -12.12 3.77 1.46
C TYR A 74 -10.68 4.22 1.71
N LEU A 75 -10.27 5.25 0.99
CA LEU A 75 -9.02 5.98 1.18
C LEU A 75 -9.39 7.46 1.39
N ASN A 76 -9.00 8.04 2.51
CA ASN A 76 -9.35 9.40 2.91
C ASN A 76 -10.88 9.70 2.79
N GLY A 77 -11.71 8.70 3.10
CA GLY A 77 -13.16 8.77 3.01
C GLY A 77 -13.74 8.58 1.61
N LYS A 78 -12.91 8.49 0.55
CA LYS A 78 -13.32 8.21 -0.82
C LYS A 78 -13.38 6.71 -1.07
N ALA A 79 -14.48 6.20 -1.62
CA ALA A 79 -14.59 4.79 -1.99
C ALA A 79 -13.67 4.47 -3.17
N ILE A 80 -12.82 3.44 -3.01
CA ILE A 80 -11.81 3.05 -4.00
C ILE A 80 -11.92 1.60 -4.46
N HIS A 81 -12.92 0.84 -4.01
CA HIS A 81 -13.03 -0.60 -4.31
C HIS A 81 -13.21 -0.91 -5.80
N GLU A 82 -13.75 0.02 -6.59
CA GLU A 82 -13.88 -0.08 -8.05
C GLU A 82 -12.77 0.68 -8.82
N VAL A 83 -11.89 1.38 -8.09
CA VAL A 83 -10.81 2.16 -8.71
C VAL A 83 -9.66 1.20 -9.10
N PRO A 84 -9.20 1.21 -10.36
CA PRO A 84 -8.07 0.39 -10.80
C PRO A 84 -6.77 0.70 -10.04
N ILE A 85 -5.88 -0.29 -9.94
CA ILE A 85 -4.62 -0.21 -9.19
C ILE A 85 -3.79 1.04 -9.54
N HIS A 86 -3.62 1.36 -10.83
CA HIS A 86 -2.82 2.50 -11.29
C HIS A 86 -3.41 3.87 -10.94
N LEU A 87 -4.71 3.93 -10.63
CA LEU A 87 -5.36 5.15 -10.15
C LEU A 87 -5.34 5.22 -8.62
N ARG A 88 -5.34 4.08 -7.90
CA ARG A 88 -5.21 4.09 -6.43
C ARG A 88 -3.86 4.66 -5.98
N SER A 89 -2.79 4.42 -6.73
CA SER A 89 -1.48 5.01 -6.45
C SER A 89 -1.50 6.55 -6.57
N LYS A 90 -2.25 7.10 -7.54
CA LYS A 90 -2.45 8.55 -7.69
C LYS A 90 -3.28 9.17 -6.55
N GLU A 91 -4.14 8.37 -5.91
CA GLU A 91 -4.89 8.78 -4.72
C GLU A 91 -4.03 8.73 -3.43
N GLY A 92 -2.77 8.29 -3.52
CA GLY A 92 -1.82 8.23 -2.40
C GLY A 92 -1.66 6.86 -1.75
N LEU A 93 -2.20 5.78 -2.34
CA LEU A 93 -2.01 4.43 -1.84
C LEU A 93 -0.69 3.83 -2.36
N GLY A 94 0.33 3.77 -1.51
CA GLY A 94 1.58 3.07 -1.81
C GLY A 94 1.50 1.57 -1.48
N TYR A 95 2.21 0.74 -2.24
CA TYR A 95 2.33 -0.70 -1.99
C TYR A 95 3.76 -1.17 -2.18
N LEU A 96 4.28 -1.92 -1.21
CA LEU A 96 5.54 -2.62 -1.32
C LEU A 96 5.25 -4.13 -1.40
N PRO A 97 5.45 -4.76 -2.57
CA PRO A 97 5.17 -6.19 -2.74
C PRO A 97 6.19 -7.07 -2.01
N GLN A 98 5.80 -8.30 -1.71
CA GLN A 98 6.66 -9.29 -1.06
C GLN A 98 7.80 -9.77 -1.98
N HIS A 99 7.56 -9.80 -3.28
CA HIS A 99 8.55 -10.15 -4.29
C HIS A 99 9.22 -8.90 -4.86
N ARG A 100 10.45 -9.06 -5.37
CA ARG A 100 11.18 -7.96 -6.00
C ARG A 100 10.36 -7.40 -7.17
N SER A 101 10.12 -6.10 -7.15
CA SER A 101 9.36 -5.36 -8.18
C SER A 101 10.21 -4.27 -8.83
N VAL A 102 11.51 -4.50 -8.92
CA VAL A 102 12.45 -3.59 -9.58
C VAL A 102 12.78 -4.12 -10.98
N PHE A 103 12.95 -3.21 -11.91
CA PHE A 103 13.43 -3.54 -13.26
C PHE A 103 14.89 -3.97 -13.19
N ASN A 104 15.31 -4.83 -14.14
CA ASN A 104 16.71 -5.21 -14.29
C ASN A 104 17.52 -4.07 -14.96
N LEU A 105 17.61 -2.96 -14.24
CA LEU A 105 18.23 -1.71 -14.63
C LEU A 105 19.11 -1.22 -13.47
N SER A 106 19.90 -0.18 -13.68
CA SER A 106 20.64 0.48 -12.60
C SER A 106 19.70 1.07 -11.55
N VAL A 107 20.22 1.36 -10.36
CA VAL A 107 19.44 2.03 -9.29
C VAL A 107 18.93 3.39 -9.77
N VAL A 108 19.76 4.15 -10.48
CA VAL A 108 19.39 5.44 -11.06
C VAL A 108 18.23 5.30 -12.03
N ASP A 109 18.31 4.34 -12.96
CA ASP A 109 17.29 4.15 -13.99
C ASP A 109 15.96 3.68 -13.39
N ASN A 110 15.99 2.82 -12.38
CA ASN A 110 14.79 2.42 -11.64
C ASN A 110 14.11 3.63 -10.96
N LEU A 111 14.89 4.49 -10.28
CA LEU A 111 14.38 5.70 -9.66
C LEU A 111 13.87 6.70 -10.70
N LEU A 112 14.61 6.86 -11.81
CA LEU A 112 14.24 7.77 -12.88
C LEU A 112 12.94 7.34 -13.57
N ALA A 113 12.76 6.04 -13.83
CA ALA A 113 11.52 5.49 -14.40
C ALA A 113 10.29 5.86 -13.56
N ILE A 114 10.40 5.79 -12.23
CA ILE A 114 9.29 6.18 -11.33
C ILE A 114 9.13 7.71 -11.29
N ALA A 115 10.23 8.49 -11.28
CA ALA A 115 10.16 9.94 -11.31
C ALA A 115 9.44 10.46 -12.56
N GLN A 116 9.66 9.84 -13.72
CA GLN A 116 9.02 10.19 -15.00
C GLN A 116 7.49 10.04 -14.98
N ILE A 117 6.95 9.13 -14.16
CA ILE A 117 5.50 8.96 -14.02
C ILE A 117 4.85 10.13 -13.28
N SER A 118 5.57 10.73 -12.32
CA SER A 118 5.02 11.71 -11.38
C SER A 118 5.47 13.15 -11.66
N ILE A 119 6.64 13.34 -12.26
CA ILE A 119 7.27 14.63 -12.48
C ILE A 119 7.38 14.89 -13.99
N LYS A 120 6.85 16.02 -14.45
CA LYS A 120 6.87 16.35 -15.90
C LYS A 120 8.20 16.94 -16.37
N ASP A 121 8.86 17.74 -15.53
CA ASP A 121 10.12 18.42 -15.89
C ASP A 121 11.32 17.46 -15.77
N PRO A 122 12.06 17.19 -16.86
CA PRO A 122 13.23 16.32 -16.85
C PRO A 122 14.34 16.77 -15.89
N LYS A 123 14.48 18.07 -15.67
CA LYS A 123 15.49 18.61 -14.75
C LYS A 123 15.11 18.31 -13.29
N GLU A 124 13.83 18.48 -12.97
CA GLU A 124 13.29 18.15 -11.64
C GLU A 124 13.35 16.65 -11.37
N GLN A 125 13.10 15.78 -12.38
CA GLN A 125 13.26 14.32 -12.27
C GLN A 125 14.67 13.96 -11.81
N LYS A 126 15.69 14.47 -12.50
CA LYS A 126 17.11 14.23 -12.17
C LYS A 126 17.46 14.74 -10.77
N ASN A 127 17.04 15.95 -10.43
CA ASN A 127 17.30 16.52 -9.12
C ASN A 127 16.65 15.69 -8.00
N THR A 128 15.44 15.20 -8.21
CA THR A 128 14.74 14.33 -7.26
C THR A 128 15.47 13.00 -7.07
N VAL A 129 15.92 12.38 -8.16
CA VAL A 129 16.70 11.13 -8.08
C VAL A 129 18.01 11.34 -7.33
N GLU A 130 18.76 12.42 -7.62
CA GLU A 130 20.01 12.73 -6.90
C GLU A 130 19.76 12.96 -5.41
N LYS A 131 18.69 13.66 -5.07
CA LYS A 131 18.29 13.87 -3.67
C LYS A 131 18.01 12.55 -2.96
N LEU A 132 17.25 11.65 -3.59
CA LEU A 132 16.93 10.33 -3.03
C LEU A 132 18.18 9.46 -2.85
N LEU A 133 19.09 9.44 -3.84
CA LEU A 133 20.35 8.70 -3.75
C LEU A 133 21.20 9.17 -2.56
N ASN A 134 21.25 10.48 -2.32
CA ASN A 134 21.97 11.05 -1.18
C ASN A 134 21.28 10.75 0.16
N GLU A 135 19.97 10.97 0.23
CA GLU A 135 19.16 10.78 1.44
C GLU A 135 19.22 9.33 1.94
N TRP A 136 19.21 8.36 1.02
CA TRP A 136 19.23 6.94 1.32
C TRP A 136 20.64 6.33 1.28
N ASN A 137 21.70 7.16 1.08
CA ASN A 137 23.09 6.73 1.00
C ASN A 137 23.33 5.63 -0.08
N LEU A 138 22.69 5.77 -1.24
CA LEU A 138 22.73 4.82 -2.35
C LEU A 138 23.70 5.21 -3.46
N GLN A 139 24.49 6.28 -3.30
CA GLN A 139 25.42 6.77 -4.33
C GLN A 139 26.44 5.71 -4.79
N HIS A 140 26.87 4.82 -3.89
CA HIS A 140 27.79 3.73 -4.20
C HIS A 140 27.16 2.58 -5.01
N LEU A 141 25.83 2.54 -5.12
CA LEU A 141 25.06 1.55 -5.91
C LEU A 141 24.44 2.17 -7.17
N ARG A 142 24.91 3.33 -7.57
CA ARG A 142 24.31 4.14 -8.64
C ARG A 142 24.11 3.37 -9.95
N ASN A 143 25.09 2.56 -10.37
CA ASN A 143 25.16 1.85 -11.66
C ASN A 143 24.82 0.37 -11.53
#